data_8559ed6fd5972a747b68bd47360ef326
#
_entry.id   8559ed6fd5972a747b68bd47360ef326
#
_cell.length_a   1.000
_cell.length_b   1.000
_cell.length_c   1.000
_cell.angle_alpha   90.00
_cell.angle_beta   90.00
_cell.angle_gamma   90.00
#
_symmetry.space_group_name_H-M   'P 1'
#
loop_
_entity.id
_entity.type
_entity.pdbx_description
1 polymer ?
#
loop_
_entity_poly.entity_id
_entity_poly.type
_entity_poly.pdbx_seq_one_letter_code
_entity_poly.pdbx_strand_id
1 'polypeptide(L)'
;NEHHQTATCLNSSGTVPLSILARQTKNARILILGNPAANLADPIRCAEEMAMIDNISYGRLDCGFVRGVPYELFASNRNPTETSDRLWESIDLIQKAWTTHDGPFNYEGKWIHKRQVNVWPRPYQVPHPPIWTTGGSDLAHACRTVACGFTFAMFLTPVEKLAAMFKGVRSWCNDQGLQRPADDKFAFMPLVAVGETEREAREVIERVFWYVVNNKAEPQHRAPPGYVQTNLYADFLSGRFTGGRTDEIRKRGMEYFRENHVAIYGTPENVVGQIKSLHKKTGGFGHLIAMMHAGDMDFEMTAKNMTLFADKVTPHIKQLGSVSKKFGPLAKRRTKKAA
;
A
#
# COMPACT_ATOMS: atom_id res chain seq x y z
N ASN A 1 1.56 -6.57 6.18
CA ASN A 1 0.33 -6.92 5.46
C ASN A 1 -0.60 -7.72 6.37
N GLU A 2 -1.85 -7.85 5.94
CA GLU A 2 -2.89 -8.65 6.57
C GLU A 2 -3.59 -9.44 5.48
N HIS A 3 -3.62 -10.75 5.62
CA HIS A 3 -4.35 -11.64 4.72
C HIS A 3 -5.03 -12.75 5.52
N HIS A 4 -6.19 -13.17 5.05
CA HIS A 4 -7.02 -14.17 5.69
C HIS A 4 -7.21 -15.39 4.79
N GLN A 5 -7.49 -16.55 5.39
CA GLN A 5 -7.80 -17.79 4.67
C GLN A 5 -6.67 -18.29 3.73
N THR A 6 -5.42 -17.98 4.07
CA THR A 6 -4.25 -18.38 3.29
C THR A 6 -3.03 -18.54 4.18
N ALA A 7 -2.17 -19.50 3.84
CA ALA A 7 -0.86 -19.66 4.47
C ALA A 7 0.21 -18.67 3.94
N THR A 8 -0.14 -17.84 2.95
CA THR A 8 0.77 -16.83 2.39
C THR A 8 1.16 -15.75 3.41
N CYS A 9 0.28 -15.48 4.36
CA CYS A 9 0.52 -14.51 5.41
C CYS A 9 -0.02 -15.06 6.73
N LEU A 10 0.84 -15.14 7.74
CA LEU A 10 0.45 -15.59 9.08
C LEU A 10 -0.07 -14.46 9.97
N ASN A 11 -0.07 -13.22 9.47
CA ASN A 11 -0.64 -12.06 10.15
C ASN A 11 -2.10 -11.90 9.74
N SER A 12 -3.00 -12.58 10.43
CA SER A 12 -4.45 -12.42 10.27
C SER A 12 -5.01 -11.18 10.97
N SER A 13 -4.18 -10.43 11.67
CA SER A 13 -4.49 -9.12 12.23
C SER A 13 -3.22 -8.28 12.19
N GLY A 14 -3.20 -7.28 11.33
CA GLY A 14 -2.05 -6.38 11.20
C GLY A 14 -1.80 -5.53 12.44
N THR A 15 -2.84 -5.26 13.24
CA THR A 15 -2.77 -4.44 14.46
C THR A 15 -1.98 -5.12 15.57
N VAL A 16 -1.98 -6.45 15.64
CA VAL A 16 -1.23 -7.21 16.67
C VAL A 16 0.28 -7.00 16.54
N PRO A 17 0.94 -7.35 15.40
CA PRO A 17 2.37 -7.12 15.27
C PRO A 17 2.74 -5.63 15.27
N LEU A 18 1.85 -4.74 14.79
CA LEU A 18 2.11 -3.30 14.86
C LEU A 18 2.18 -2.79 16.29
N SER A 19 1.35 -3.30 17.21
CA SER A 19 1.39 -2.93 18.63
C SER A 19 2.74 -3.31 19.25
N ILE A 20 3.29 -4.49 18.89
CA ILE A 20 4.62 -4.93 19.33
C ILE A 20 5.71 -4.00 18.78
N LEU A 21 5.67 -3.72 17.48
CA LEU A 21 6.63 -2.81 16.83
C LEU A 21 6.55 -1.38 17.40
N ALA A 22 5.34 -0.89 17.68
CA ALA A 22 5.13 0.41 18.31
C ALA A 22 5.84 0.54 19.64
N ARG A 23 5.85 -0.54 20.43
CA ARG A 23 6.50 -0.58 21.75
C ARG A 23 8.02 -0.82 21.67
N GLN A 24 8.46 -1.66 20.74
CA GLN A 24 9.88 -2.05 20.62
C GLN A 24 10.72 -1.02 19.86
N THR A 25 10.11 -0.21 18.99
CA THR A 25 10.83 0.82 18.22
C THR A 25 10.63 2.22 18.82
N LYS A 26 11.56 3.14 18.49
CA LYS A 26 11.52 4.52 19.03
C LYS A 26 11.37 5.57 17.93
N ASN A 27 12.01 5.39 16.79
CA ASN A 27 12.13 6.42 15.75
C ASN A 27 11.43 6.04 14.43
N ALA A 28 11.35 4.75 14.12
CA ALA A 28 10.75 4.29 12.88
C ALA A 28 9.24 4.59 12.86
N ARG A 29 8.74 5.14 11.76
CA ARG A 29 7.30 5.15 11.48
C ARG A 29 6.84 3.73 11.20
N ILE A 30 5.60 3.47 11.52
CA ILE A 30 5.01 2.14 11.44
C ILE A 30 3.81 2.23 10.50
N LEU A 31 3.86 1.47 9.41
CA LEU A 31 2.79 1.46 8.41
C LEU A 31 2.07 0.12 8.42
N ILE A 32 0.76 0.13 8.67
CA ILE A 32 -0.11 -0.97 8.28
C ILE A 32 -0.54 -0.76 6.82
N LEU A 33 -0.24 -1.75 5.93
CA LEU A 33 -0.62 -1.61 4.53
C LEU A 33 -0.98 -3.00 3.95
N GLY A 34 -2.27 -3.38 4.07
CA GLY A 34 -3.29 -2.52 4.65
C GLY A 34 -4.37 -3.34 5.33
N ASN A 35 -5.12 -2.64 6.13
CA ASN A 35 -6.27 -3.23 6.77
C ASN A 35 -7.45 -3.29 5.78
N PRO A 36 -8.11 -4.46 5.61
CA PRO A 36 -9.21 -4.62 4.67
C PRO A 36 -10.54 -4.09 5.24
N ALA A 37 -10.61 -2.81 5.53
CA ALA A 37 -11.73 -2.13 6.19
C ALA A 37 -13.09 -2.31 5.48
N ALA A 38 -13.10 -2.65 4.19
CA ALA A 38 -14.34 -2.93 3.45
C ALA A 38 -14.92 -4.32 3.75
N ASN A 39 -14.09 -5.26 4.16
CA ASN A 39 -14.44 -6.69 4.33
C ASN A 39 -14.58 -7.12 5.75
N LEU A 40 -13.69 -6.63 6.55
CA LEU A 40 -13.62 -7.01 7.94
C LEU A 40 -14.61 -6.22 8.76
N ALA A 41 -14.54 -6.53 9.97
CA ALA A 41 -15.25 -5.99 11.09
C ALA A 41 -15.58 -4.49 10.99
N ASP A 42 -16.16 -4.04 11.99
CA ASP A 42 -16.63 -2.72 12.23
C ASP A 42 -15.53 -1.65 12.01
N PRO A 43 -15.72 -0.66 11.12
CA PRO A 43 -14.76 0.41 10.94
C PRO A 43 -14.52 1.24 12.21
N ILE A 44 -15.48 1.29 13.15
CA ILE A 44 -15.27 1.93 14.45
C ILE A 44 -14.23 1.17 15.26
N ARG A 45 -14.31 -0.17 15.28
CA ARG A 45 -13.30 -0.99 15.95
C ARG A 45 -11.91 -0.77 15.33
N CYS A 46 -11.84 -0.66 14.01
CA CYS A 46 -10.60 -0.33 13.31
C CYS A 46 -10.07 1.05 13.74
N ALA A 47 -10.94 2.05 13.84
CA ALA A 47 -10.57 3.40 14.30
C ALA A 47 -10.01 3.40 15.74
N GLU A 48 -10.62 2.63 16.65
CA GLU A 48 -10.16 2.48 18.03
C GLU A 48 -8.78 1.83 18.11
N GLU A 49 -8.58 0.71 17.43
CA GLU A 49 -7.30 -0.01 17.42
C GLU A 49 -6.16 0.83 16.85
N MET A 50 -6.41 1.52 15.72
CA MET A 50 -5.43 2.41 15.12
C MET A 50 -5.09 3.60 16.03
N ALA A 51 -6.10 4.21 16.68
CA ALA A 51 -5.87 5.27 17.64
C ALA A 51 -5.06 4.82 18.85
N MET A 52 -5.30 3.60 19.36
CA MET A 52 -4.50 3.01 20.43
C MET A 52 -3.03 2.84 20.01
N ILE A 53 -2.78 2.28 18.82
CA ILE A 53 -1.41 2.08 18.30
C ILE A 53 -0.72 3.43 18.06
N ASP A 54 -1.45 4.42 17.58
CA ASP A 54 -0.91 5.77 17.38
C ASP A 54 -0.45 6.40 18.71
N ASN A 55 -1.22 6.23 19.77
CA ASN A 55 -0.82 6.66 21.12
C ASN A 55 0.36 5.86 21.66
N ILE A 56 0.38 4.54 21.55
CA ILE A 56 1.49 3.67 21.99
C ILE A 56 2.79 4.06 21.27
N SER A 57 2.68 4.42 19.99
CA SER A 57 3.82 4.79 19.15
C SER A 57 4.22 6.28 19.26
N TYR A 58 3.49 7.08 20.00
CA TYR A 58 3.68 8.55 20.05
C TYR A 58 3.65 9.21 18.67
N GLY A 59 2.61 8.91 17.88
CA GLY A 59 2.37 9.54 16.58
C GLY A 59 3.25 9.03 15.43
N ARG A 60 3.71 7.79 15.49
CA ARG A 60 4.51 7.17 14.41
C ARG A 60 3.71 6.25 13.50
N LEU A 61 2.39 6.11 13.72
CA LEU A 61 1.54 5.28 12.89
C LEU A 61 1.16 5.95 11.58
N ASP A 62 1.17 5.18 10.50
CA ASP A 62 0.50 5.45 9.23
C ASP A 62 -0.55 4.36 8.99
N CYS A 63 -1.75 4.75 8.57
CA CYS A 63 -2.90 3.85 8.43
C CYS A 63 -3.21 3.56 6.97
N GLY A 64 -2.99 2.34 6.51
CA GLY A 64 -3.34 1.91 5.16
C GLY A 64 -4.63 1.08 5.14
N PHE A 65 -5.52 1.41 4.21
CA PHE A 65 -6.78 0.72 4.00
C PHE A 65 -6.87 0.12 2.60
N VAL A 66 -7.39 -1.09 2.52
CA VAL A 66 -7.49 -1.87 1.28
C VAL A 66 -8.88 -2.48 1.11
N ARG A 67 -9.21 -2.82 -0.13
CA ARG A 67 -10.49 -3.49 -0.44
C ARG A 67 -10.53 -4.95 -0.01
N GLY A 68 -9.37 -5.57 0.20
CA GLY A 68 -9.21 -7.01 0.32
C GLY A 68 -9.13 -7.70 -1.05
N VAL A 69 -8.95 -8.99 -1.04
CA VAL A 69 -8.78 -9.84 -2.23
C VAL A 69 -9.96 -10.81 -2.39
N PRO A 70 -10.21 -11.36 -3.59
CA PRO A 70 -11.41 -12.13 -3.89
C PRO A 70 -11.72 -13.28 -2.92
N TYR A 71 -10.73 -14.05 -2.50
CA TYR A 71 -10.96 -15.17 -1.57
C TYR A 71 -11.33 -14.72 -0.15
N GLU A 72 -10.85 -13.55 0.30
CA GLU A 72 -11.25 -12.94 1.57
C GLU A 72 -12.69 -12.43 1.52
N LEU A 73 -13.08 -11.86 0.38
CA LEU A 73 -14.46 -11.44 0.12
C LEU A 73 -15.41 -12.64 0.14
N PHE A 74 -15.00 -13.74 -0.48
CA PHE A 74 -15.77 -14.97 -0.48
C PHE A 74 -15.97 -15.51 0.94
N ALA A 75 -14.88 -15.66 1.70
CA ALA A 75 -14.93 -16.15 3.08
C ALA A 75 -15.77 -15.24 4.01
N SER A 76 -15.76 -13.94 3.76
CA SER A 76 -16.52 -12.95 4.53
C SER A 76 -17.94 -12.74 4.01
N ASN A 77 -18.37 -13.51 3.01
CA ASN A 77 -19.66 -13.36 2.33
C ASN A 77 -19.96 -11.90 1.92
N ARG A 78 -18.95 -11.23 1.34
CA ARG A 78 -19.07 -9.84 0.90
C ARG A 78 -19.27 -9.75 -0.59
N ASN A 79 -20.22 -8.93 -1.02
CA ASN A 79 -20.45 -8.67 -2.43
C ASN A 79 -19.26 -7.88 -3.04
N PRO A 80 -18.55 -8.45 -4.04
CA PRO A 80 -17.37 -7.80 -4.62
C PRO A 80 -17.66 -6.49 -5.35
N THR A 81 -18.91 -6.28 -5.81
CA THR A 81 -19.32 -5.06 -6.51
C THR A 81 -19.45 -3.85 -5.59
N GLU A 82 -19.57 -4.08 -4.28
CA GLU A 82 -19.75 -3.05 -3.26
C GLU A 82 -18.43 -2.62 -2.59
N THR A 83 -17.38 -3.40 -2.76
CA THR A 83 -16.16 -3.27 -1.93
C THR A 83 -15.45 -1.94 -2.07
N SER A 84 -15.50 -1.31 -3.24
CA SER A 84 -14.91 0.02 -3.45
C SER A 84 -15.69 1.09 -2.68
N ASP A 85 -17.00 1.07 -2.78
CA ASP A 85 -17.88 2.02 -2.08
C ASP A 85 -17.78 1.84 -0.57
N ARG A 86 -17.82 0.59 -0.10
CA ARG A 86 -17.66 0.26 1.33
C ARG A 86 -16.31 0.71 1.88
N LEU A 87 -15.23 0.57 1.11
CA LEU A 87 -13.92 1.05 1.54
C LEU A 87 -13.93 2.55 1.78
N TRP A 88 -14.45 3.31 0.84
CA TRP A 88 -14.48 4.77 0.97
C TRP A 88 -15.41 5.22 2.08
N GLU A 89 -16.56 4.59 2.23
CA GLU A 89 -17.49 4.86 3.33
C GLU A 89 -16.87 4.51 4.69
N SER A 90 -16.11 3.42 4.78
CA SER A 90 -15.37 3.06 6.00
C SER A 90 -14.30 4.10 6.33
N ILE A 91 -13.54 4.57 5.34
CA ILE A 91 -12.52 5.60 5.54
C ILE A 91 -13.16 6.92 6.00
N ASP A 92 -14.26 7.32 5.38
CA ASP A 92 -15.00 8.54 5.75
C ASP A 92 -15.50 8.47 7.20
N LEU A 93 -16.07 7.33 7.60
CA LEU A 93 -16.51 7.11 8.98
C LEU A 93 -15.34 7.09 9.97
N ILE A 94 -14.23 6.42 9.64
CA ILE A 94 -13.03 6.38 10.48
C ILE A 94 -12.46 7.80 10.68
N GLN A 95 -12.32 8.57 9.60
CA GLN A 95 -11.85 9.95 9.71
C GLN A 95 -12.78 10.80 10.58
N LYS A 96 -14.09 10.71 10.35
CA LYS A 96 -15.09 11.40 11.16
C LYS A 96 -14.99 11.01 12.63
N ALA A 97 -14.83 9.72 12.92
CA ALA A 97 -14.70 9.22 14.28
C ALA A 97 -13.45 9.75 15.00
N TRP A 98 -12.34 9.92 14.27
CA TRP A 98 -11.11 10.48 14.82
C TRP A 98 -11.15 12.00 15.03
N THR A 99 -11.95 12.72 14.26
CA THR A 99 -11.94 14.19 14.21
C THR A 99 -13.15 14.86 14.88
N THR A 100 -14.17 14.10 15.26
CA THR A 100 -15.32 14.65 15.98
C THR A 100 -15.02 14.71 17.48
N HIS A 101 -15.00 15.92 18.06
CA HIS A 101 -14.62 16.15 19.46
C HIS A 101 -15.73 16.73 20.32
N ASP A 102 -16.84 17.11 19.74
CA ASP A 102 -17.98 17.78 20.38
C ASP A 102 -19.12 16.84 20.82
N GLY A 103 -18.79 15.57 20.97
CA GLY A 103 -19.69 14.52 21.48
C GLY A 103 -19.98 13.41 20.49
N PRO A 104 -20.86 12.47 20.86
CA PRO A 104 -21.20 11.37 19.98
C PRO A 104 -21.99 11.85 18.76
N PHE A 105 -21.83 11.14 17.65
CA PHE A 105 -22.55 11.40 16.40
C PHE A 105 -23.24 10.16 15.85
N ASN A 106 -24.23 10.35 15.00
CA ASN A 106 -24.80 9.28 14.18
C ASN A 106 -24.20 9.30 12.78
N TYR A 107 -24.06 8.13 12.19
CA TYR A 107 -23.59 7.96 10.82
C TYR A 107 -24.61 7.14 10.02
N GLU A 108 -25.08 7.73 8.93
CA GLU A 108 -26.07 7.13 8.02
C GLU A 108 -25.46 7.08 6.62
N GLY A 109 -24.68 6.03 6.36
CA GLY A 109 -24.12 5.76 5.04
C GLY A 109 -25.04 4.88 4.20
N LYS A 110 -24.58 4.55 3.02
CA LYS A 110 -25.25 3.58 2.14
C LYS A 110 -25.17 2.15 2.68
N TRP A 111 -24.03 1.81 3.29
CA TRP A 111 -23.68 0.46 3.74
C TRP A 111 -23.45 0.35 5.24
N ILE A 112 -23.18 1.46 5.88
CA ILE A 112 -22.78 1.51 7.29
C ILE A 112 -23.71 2.45 8.05
N HIS A 113 -24.36 1.93 9.07
CA HIS A 113 -25.25 2.69 9.95
C HIS A 113 -24.75 2.55 11.39
N LYS A 114 -24.47 3.68 12.04
CA LYS A 114 -23.93 3.73 13.41
C LYS A 114 -24.66 4.78 14.23
N ARG A 115 -24.84 4.47 15.50
CA ARG A 115 -25.48 5.36 16.49
C ARG A 115 -24.49 5.66 17.60
N GLN A 116 -24.52 6.90 18.09
CA GLN A 116 -23.76 7.34 19.26
C GLN A 116 -22.27 7.03 19.16
N VAL A 117 -21.69 7.21 17.98
CA VAL A 117 -20.24 6.98 17.75
C VAL A 117 -19.43 7.98 18.56
N ASN A 118 -18.53 7.49 19.40
CA ASN A 118 -17.63 8.30 20.21
C ASN A 118 -16.35 7.51 20.51
N VAL A 119 -15.38 7.60 19.61
CA VAL A 119 -14.15 6.79 19.66
C VAL A 119 -13.17 7.31 20.70
N TRP A 120 -12.69 6.43 21.54
CA TRP A 120 -11.62 6.65 22.52
C TRP A 120 -10.63 5.47 22.51
N PRO A 121 -9.30 5.72 22.67
CA PRO A 121 -8.68 7.06 22.75
C PRO A 121 -8.77 7.82 21.41
N ARG A 122 -8.53 9.12 21.47
CA ARG A 122 -8.29 9.90 20.25
C ARG A 122 -6.89 9.58 19.70
N PRO A 123 -6.66 9.66 18.39
CA PRO A 123 -5.32 9.57 17.84
C PRO A 123 -4.36 10.59 18.47
N TYR A 124 -3.10 10.22 18.58
CA TYR A 124 -2.04 11.13 19.01
C TYR A 124 -1.75 12.19 17.95
N GLN A 125 -1.81 11.81 16.67
CA GLN A 125 -1.60 12.71 15.54
C GLN A 125 -2.86 13.53 15.23
N VAL A 126 -2.68 14.83 14.95
CA VAL A 126 -3.77 15.77 14.65
C VAL A 126 -3.68 16.20 13.18
N PRO A 127 -4.77 16.17 12.40
CA PRO A 127 -6.14 15.78 12.79
C PRO A 127 -6.33 14.27 12.95
N HIS A 128 -5.50 13.45 12.36
CA HIS A 128 -5.46 11.98 12.44
C HIS A 128 -4.16 11.44 11.82
N PRO A 129 -3.80 10.16 12.01
CA PRO A 129 -2.66 9.53 11.35
C PRO A 129 -2.74 9.65 9.83
N PRO A 130 -1.61 9.74 9.10
CA PRO A 130 -1.60 9.71 7.65
C PRO A 130 -2.32 8.47 7.11
N ILE A 131 -3.14 8.67 6.07
CA ILE A 131 -3.91 7.59 5.45
C ILE A 131 -3.27 7.18 4.13
N TRP A 132 -3.24 5.87 3.90
CA TRP A 132 -2.74 5.25 2.68
C TRP A 132 -3.82 4.37 2.08
N THR A 133 -3.85 4.29 0.75
CA THR A 133 -4.61 3.26 0.05
C THR A 133 -3.78 2.58 -1.01
N THR A 134 -4.24 1.42 -1.44
CA THR A 134 -3.57 0.67 -2.50
C THR A 134 -4.52 0.42 -3.65
N GLY A 135 -3.98 0.36 -4.85
CA GLY A 135 -4.74 -0.01 -6.02
C GLY A 135 -3.88 -0.64 -7.11
N GLY A 136 -4.51 -1.37 -8.00
CA GLY A 136 -3.86 -1.93 -9.17
C GLY A 136 -3.91 -0.94 -10.35
N SER A 137 -4.80 -1.19 -11.31
CA SER A 137 -4.98 -0.39 -12.52
C SER A 137 -6.12 0.64 -12.45
N ASP A 138 -6.70 0.86 -11.28
CA ASP A 138 -7.84 1.76 -11.08
C ASP A 138 -7.38 3.22 -10.90
N LEU A 139 -7.34 3.97 -11.99
CA LEU A 139 -6.94 5.37 -11.99
C LEU A 139 -7.90 6.25 -11.17
N ALA A 140 -9.20 5.98 -11.20
CA ALA A 140 -10.19 6.78 -10.47
C ALA A 140 -9.96 6.66 -8.95
N HIS A 141 -9.67 5.45 -8.46
CA HIS A 141 -9.32 5.21 -7.08
C HIS A 141 -8.02 5.94 -6.70
N ALA A 142 -6.98 5.88 -7.53
CA ALA A 142 -5.71 6.60 -7.31
C ALA A 142 -5.91 8.12 -7.26
N CYS A 143 -6.71 8.68 -8.18
CA CYS A 143 -7.04 10.09 -8.21
C CYS A 143 -7.79 10.54 -6.95
N ARG A 144 -8.81 9.80 -6.54
CA ARG A 144 -9.56 10.08 -5.30
C ARG A 144 -8.63 10.04 -4.08
N THR A 145 -7.78 9.02 -3.98
CA THR A 145 -6.81 8.88 -2.90
C THR A 145 -5.94 10.12 -2.76
N VAL A 146 -5.31 10.52 -3.84
CA VAL A 146 -4.37 11.65 -3.83
C VAL A 146 -5.09 12.98 -3.63
N ALA A 147 -6.30 13.16 -4.18
CA ALA A 147 -7.12 14.35 -3.96
C ALA A 147 -7.50 14.54 -2.49
N CYS A 148 -7.79 13.45 -1.77
CA CYS A 148 -8.01 13.48 -0.32
C CYS A 148 -6.73 13.78 0.50
N GLY A 149 -5.56 13.88 -0.15
CA GLY A 149 -4.27 14.08 0.51
C GLY A 149 -3.65 12.81 1.07
N PHE A 150 -4.20 11.65 0.72
CA PHE A 150 -3.68 10.34 1.12
C PHE A 150 -2.52 9.90 0.23
N THR A 151 -1.79 8.89 0.67
CA THR A 151 -0.72 8.29 -0.12
C THR A 151 -1.25 7.08 -0.88
N PHE A 152 -1.01 7.05 -2.19
CA PHE A 152 -1.39 5.96 -3.07
C PHE A 152 -0.19 5.03 -3.30
N ALA A 153 -0.35 3.74 -2.99
CA ALA A 153 0.69 2.73 -3.15
C ALA A 153 0.36 1.71 -4.24
N MET A 154 1.37 1.36 -5.03
CA MET A 154 1.31 0.27 -6.00
C MET A 154 2.34 -0.81 -5.69
N PHE A 155 2.00 -2.06 -5.97
CA PHE A 155 2.82 -3.23 -5.65
C PHE A 155 3.22 -3.99 -6.90
N LEU A 156 4.48 -4.42 -6.98
CA LEU A 156 4.98 -5.36 -7.98
C LEU A 156 4.51 -5.04 -9.40
N THR A 157 4.53 -3.78 -9.75
CA THR A 157 4.02 -3.26 -11.03
C THR A 157 5.18 -2.89 -11.95
N PRO A 158 5.18 -3.34 -13.22
CA PRO A 158 6.19 -2.93 -14.20
C PRO A 158 6.29 -1.40 -14.32
N VAL A 159 7.51 -0.91 -14.47
CA VAL A 159 7.83 0.53 -14.41
C VAL A 159 7.02 1.38 -15.39
N GLU A 160 6.72 0.89 -16.58
CA GLU A 160 5.90 1.62 -17.55
C GLU A 160 4.47 1.84 -17.07
N LYS A 161 3.85 0.80 -16.52
CA LYS A 161 2.50 0.89 -15.94
C LYS A 161 2.48 1.78 -14.69
N LEU A 162 3.53 1.70 -13.87
CA LEU A 162 3.69 2.55 -12.70
C LEU A 162 3.83 4.02 -13.09
N ALA A 163 4.68 4.32 -14.08
CA ALA A 163 4.88 5.66 -14.62
C ALA A 163 3.59 6.23 -15.24
N ALA A 164 2.88 5.42 -16.01
CA ALA A 164 1.60 5.81 -16.61
C ALA A 164 0.55 6.16 -15.53
N MET A 165 0.46 5.36 -14.46
CA MET A 165 -0.44 5.62 -13.34
C MET A 165 -0.10 6.94 -12.64
N PHE A 166 1.15 7.15 -12.25
CA PHE A 166 1.56 8.37 -11.56
C PHE A 166 1.41 9.62 -12.43
N LYS A 167 1.70 9.50 -13.74
CA LYS A 167 1.45 10.56 -14.71
C LYS A 167 -0.05 10.84 -14.84
N GLY A 168 -0.89 9.81 -14.94
CA GLY A 168 -2.34 9.93 -15.05
C GLY A 168 -2.95 10.68 -13.86
N VAL A 169 -2.55 10.32 -12.63
CA VAL A 169 -3.00 11.04 -11.41
C VAL A 169 -2.57 12.50 -11.44
N ARG A 170 -1.32 12.80 -11.80
CA ARG A 170 -0.82 14.18 -11.88
C ARG A 170 -1.54 15.00 -12.94
N SER A 171 -1.82 14.39 -14.11
CA SER A 171 -2.61 15.01 -15.18
C SER A 171 -4.02 15.32 -14.70
N TRP A 172 -4.70 14.34 -14.13
CA TRP A 172 -6.05 14.50 -13.61
C TRP A 172 -6.11 15.62 -12.55
N CYS A 173 -5.19 15.68 -11.60
CA CYS A 173 -5.13 16.79 -10.63
C CYS A 173 -5.00 18.16 -11.33
N ASN A 174 -4.17 18.22 -12.39
CA ASN A 174 -4.04 19.44 -13.19
C ASN A 174 -5.37 19.82 -13.85
N ASP A 175 -6.05 18.87 -14.46
CA ASP A 175 -7.33 19.08 -15.18
C ASP A 175 -8.46 19.50 -14.21
N GLN A 176 -8.41 19.04 -12.96
CA GLN A 176 -9.33 19.46 -11.89
C GLN A 176 -8.93 20.80 -11.22
N GLY A 177 -7.89 21.46 -11.69
CA GLY A 177 -7.40 22.70 -11.08
C GLY A 177 -6.83 22.52 -9.67
N LEU A 178 -6.46 21.29 -9.29
CA LEU A 178 -5.80 21.01 -8.01
C LEU A 178 -4.31 21.30 -8.08
N GLN A 179 -3.68 21.50 -6.93
CA GLN A 179 -2.22 21.58 -6.85
C GLN A 179 -1.61 20.26 -7.30
N ARG A 180 -0.46 20.34 -7.98
CA ARG A 180 0.30 19.15 -8.31
C ARG A 180 0.65 18.39 -7.03
N PRO A 181 0.34 17.09 -6.92
CA PRO A 181 0.73 16.30 -5.77
C PRO A 181 2.26 16.20 -5.67
N ALA A 182 2.78 16.33 -4.46
CA ALA A 182 4.17 16.05 -4.17
C ALA A 182 4.46 14.54 -4.26
N ASP A 183 5.72 14.16 -4.33
CA ASP A 183 6.11 12.78 -4.54
C ASP A 183 5.76 11.88 -3.33
N ASP A 184 5.63 12.45 -2.12
CA ASP A 184 5.18 11.75 -0.91
C ASP A 184 3.71 11.27 -0.97
N LYS A 185 2.98 11.61 -2.03
CA LYS A 185 1.65 11.03 -2.31
C LYS A 185 1.70 9.74 -3.11
N PHE A 186 2.88 9.30 -3.49
CA PHE A 186 3.09 8.10 -4.27
C PHE A 186 4.08 7.15 -3.60
N ALA A 187 3.70 5.88 -3.56
CA ALA A 187 4.51 4.80 -3.02
C ALA A 187 4.60 3.63 -4.00
N PHE A 188 5.71 2.94 -3.98
CA PHE A 188 5.91 1.74 -4.77
C PHE A 188 6.59 0.63 -3.95
N MET A 189 6.13 -0.61 -4.12
CA MET A 189 6.70 -1.78 -3.47
C MET A 189 7.29 -2.74 -4.52
N PRO A 190 8.60 -2.69 -4.76
CA PRO A 190 9.37 -3.72 -5.47
C PRO A 190 9.85 -4.82 -4.52
N LEU A 191 10.29 -5.95 -5.08
CA LEU A 191 11.17 -6.89 -4.40
C LEU A 191 12.57 -6.26 -4.30
N VAL A 192 13.23 -6.34 -3.14
CA VAL A 192 14.55 -5.73 -2.95
C VAL A 192 15.51 -6.68 -2.28
N ALA A 193 16.73 -6.81 -2.84
CA ALA A 193 17.81 -7.52 -2.19
C ALA A 193 19.14 -6.79 -2.39
N VAL A 194 19.92 -6.71 -1.31
CA VAL A 194 21.25 -6.10 -1.28
C VAL A 194 22.24 -7.14 -0.80
N GLY A 195 23.31 -7.34 -1.54
CA GLY A 195 24.42 -8.20 -1.15
C GLY A 195 25.74 -7.46 -1.27
N GLU A 196 26.78 -7.96 -0.62
CA GLU A 196 28.14 -7.47 -0.83
C GLU A 196 28.64 -7.79 -2.23
N THR A 197 28.06 -8.82 -2.85
CA THR A 197 28.31 -9.24 -4.23
C THR A 197 27.01 -9.44 -4.99
N GLU A 198 27.07 -9.39 -6.32
CA GLU A 198 25.91 -9.69 -7.20
C GLU A 198 25.38 -11.11 -6.97
N ARG A 199 26.26 -12.07 -6.71
CA ARG A 199 25.90 -13.46 -6.41
C ARG A 199 25.07 -13.56 -5.14
N GLU A 200 25.50 -12.93 -4.08
CA GLU A 200 24.79 -12.91 -2.80
C GLU A 200 23.42 -12.23 -2.93
N ALA A 201 23.36 -11.07 -3.57
CA ALA A 201 22.10 -10.38 -3.80
C ALA A 201 21.14 -11.23 -4.63
N ARG A 202 21.65 -11.98 -5.61
CA ARG A 202 20.85 -12.88 -6.44
C ARG A 202 20.28 -14.04 -5.64
N GLU A 203 21.05 -14.62 -4.74
CA GLU A 203 20.58 -15.70 -3.86
C GLU A 203 19.41 -15.21 -2.98
N VAL A 204 19.52 -14.03 -2.40
CA VAL A 204 18.46 -13.42 -1.58
C VAL A 204 17.21 -13.13 -2.41
N ILE A 205 17.36 -12.48 -3.58
CA ILE A 205 16.21 -12.07 -4.38
C ILE A 205 15.47 -13.27 -4.96
N GLU A 206 16.15 -14.37 -5.26
CA GLU A 206 15.53 -15.61 -5.75
C GLU A 206 14.60 -16.24 -4.69
N ARG A 207 14.95 -16.16 -3.40
CA ARG A 207 14.06 -16.58 -2.29
C ARG A 207 12.83 -15.70 -2.18
N VAL A 208 13.01 -14.38 -2.23
CA VAL A 208 11.88 -13.42 -2.21
C VAL A 208 10.97 -13.64 -3.42
N PHE A 209 11.55 -13.86 -4.59
CA PHE A 209 10.80 -14.16 -5.81
C PHE A 209 10.05 -15.49 -5.72
N TRP A 210 10.71 -16.54 -5.23
CA TRP A 210 10.07 -17.85 -5.02
C TRP A 210 8.82 -17.73 -4.14
N TYR A 211 8.92 -16.99 -3.04
CA TYR A 211 7.78 -16.73 -2.16
C TYR A 211 6.62 -16.07 -2.93
N VAL A 212 6.90 -15.02 -3.69
CA VAL A 212 5.86 -14.30 -4.44
C VAL A 212 5.18 -15.17 -5.49
N VAL A 213 5.92 -16.07 -6.13
CA VAL A 213 5.38 -16.88 -7.23
C VAL A 213 4.80 -18.24 -6.79
N ASN A 214 5.21 -18.75 -5.65
CA ASN A 214 4.82 -20.09 -5.19
C ASN A 214 3.93 -20.09 -3.96
N ASN A 215 4.10 -19.16 -3.05
CA ASN A 215 3.35 -19.13 -1.81
C ASN A 215 2.06 -18.32 -1.94
N LYS A 216 1.18 -18.76 -2.84
CA LYS A 216 -0.14 -18.14 -3.02
C LYS A 216 -1.24 -19.17 -2.90
N ALA A 217 -2.44 -18.69 -2.53
CA ALA A 217 -3.63 -19.51 -2.49
C ALA A 217 -3.87 -20.23 -3.82
N GLU A 218 -4.43 -21.41 -3.74
CA GLU A 218 -4.87 -22.18 -4.90
C GLU A 218 -5.75 -21.34 -5.83
N PRO A 219 -5.72 -21.57 -7.15
CA PRO A 219 -6.44 -20.74 -8.13
C PRO A 219 -7.92 -20.54 -7.81
N GLN A 220 -8.61 -21.57 -7.36
CA GLN A 220 -10.01 -21.51 -6.96
C GLN A 220 -10.27 -20.62 -5.74
N HIS A 221 -9.32 -20.51 -4.83
CA HIS A 221 -9.40 -19.62 -3.69
C HIS A 221 -9.01 -18.18 -4.06
N ARG A 222 -8.09 -18.03 -5.03
CA ARG A 222 -7.60 -16.71 -5.45
C ARG A 222 -8.63 -15.92 -6.25
N ALA A 223 -9.39 -16.61 -7.08
CA ALA A 223 -10.37 -16.02 -7.99
C ALA A 223 -11.69 -16.81 -7.99
N PRO A 224 -12.37 -16.91 -6.84
CA PRO A 224 -13.63 -17.65 -6.77
C PRO A 224 -14.66 -17.06 -7.73
N PRO A 225 -15.42 -17.88 -8.45
CA PRO A 225 -16.44 -17.41 -9.39
C PRO A 225 -17.41 -16.42 -8.74
N GLY A 226 -17.69 -15.30 -9.43
CA GLY A 226 -18.57 -14.24 -8.93
C GLY A 226 -17.91 -13.26 -7.95
N TYR A 227 -16.68 -13.49 -7.50
CA TYR A 227 -15.97 -12.61 -6.56
C TYR A 227 -14.79 -11.84 -7.18
N VAL A 228 -14.57 -12.03 -8.47
CA VAL A 228 -13.60 -11.25 -9.24
C VAL A 228 -14.31 -10.02 -9.83
N GLN A 229 -13.62 -8.89 -9.87
CA GLN A 229 -14.16 -7.69 -10.52
C GLN A 229 -14.56 -7.98 -11.97
N THR A 230 -15.67 -7.41 -12.44
CA THR A 230 -16.26 -7.72 -13.73
C THR A 230 -15.31 -7.53 -14.91
N ASN A 231 -14.48 -6.49 -14.88
CA ASN A 231 -13.45 -6.24 -15.90
C ASN A 231 -12.35 -7.32 -15.88
N LEU A 232 -11.92 -7.75 -14.70
CA LEU A 232 -10.94 -8.84 -14.56
C LEU A 232 -11.56 -10.18 -14.97
N TYR A 233 -12.85 -10.39 -14.69
CA TYR A 233 -13.57 -11.59 -15.10
C TYR A 233 -13.74 -11.66 -16.62
N ALA A 234 -14.04 -10.53 -17.27
CA ALA A 234 -14.07 -10.44 -18.73
C ALA A 234 -12.71 -10.75 -19.37
N ASP A 235 -11.61 -10.28 -18.77
CA ASP A 235 -10.27 -10.59 -19.21
C ASP A 235 -9.90 -12.07 -18.98
N PHE A 236 -10.39 -12.66 -17.90
CA PHE A 236 -10.24 -14.09 -17.64
C PHE A 236 -10.99 -14.92 -18.69
N LEU A 237 -12.25 -14.63 -18.95
CA LEU A 237 -13.06 -15.32 -19.97
C LEU A 237 -12.52 -15.17 -21.38
N SER A 238 -11.90 -14.04 -21.70
CA SER A 238 -11.32 -13.77 -23.02
C SER A 238 -9.89 -14.35 -23.18
N GLY A 239 -9.37 -15.04 -22.18
CA GLY A 239 -8.00 -15.56 -22.18
C GLY A 239 -6.90 -14.48 -22.06
N ARG A 240 -7.27 -13.21 -21.90
CA ARG A 240 -6.32 -12.11 -21.67
C ARG A 240 -5.76 -12.13 -20.25
N PHE A 241 -6.48 -12.71 -19.33
CA PHE A 241 -6.06 -12.91 -17.95
C PHE A 241 -5.82 -14.40 -17.70
N THR A 242 -4.60 -14.83 -17.84
CA THR A 242 -4.18 -16.22 -17.63
C THR A 242 -3.97 -16.48 -16.12
N GLY A 243 -5.00 -16.92 -15.42
CA GLY A 243 -4.92 -17.54 -14.10
C GLY A 243 -4.35 -16.73 -12.94
N GLY A 244 -4.05 -15.49 -13.16
CA GLY A 244 -3.44 -14.59 -12.19
C GLY A 244 -1.99 -14.24 -12.55
N ARG A 245 -1.61 -13.04 -12.12
CA ARG A 245 -0.26 -12.46 -12.24
C ARG A 245 0.88 -13.46 -12.00
N THR A 246 0.64 -14.51 -11.23
CA THR A 246 1.65 -15.47 -10.80
C THR A 246 2.13 -16.39 -11.90
N ASP A 247 1.24 -16.84 -12.77
CA ASP A 247 1.65 -17.77 -13.85
C ASP A 247 2.36 -17.01 -14.98
N GLU A 248 1.94 -15.78 -15.28
CA GLU A 248 2.70 -14.89 -16.16
C GLU A 248 4.07 -14.53 -15.58
N ILE A 249 4.11 -14.27 -14.28
CA ILE A 249 5.32 -13.96 -13.53
C ILE A 249 6.29 -15.14 -13.57
N ARG A 250 5.82 -16.37 -13.32
CA ARG A 250 6.65 -17.59 -13.43
C ARG A 250 7.21 -17.77 -14.83
N LYS A 251 6.41 -17.55 -15.85
CA LYS A 251 6.82 -17.70 -17.26
C LYS A 251 7.86 -16.68 -17.70
N ARG A 252 7.82 -15.46 -17.15
CA ARG A 252 8.73 -14.38 -17.51
C ARG A 252 10.06 -14.39 -16.78
N GLY A 253 10.12 -15.03 -15.59
CA GLY A 253 11.33 -15.20 -14.82
C GLY A 253 11.90 -13.93 -14.17
N MET A 254 13.01 -14.06 -13.48
CA MET A 254 13.63 -13.00 -12.68
C MET A 254 14.16 -11.83 -13.55
N GLU A 255 14.69 -12.10 -14.72
CA GLU A 255 15.26 -11.05 -15.57
C GLU A 255 14.19 -10.04 -16.01
N TYR A 256 13.00 -10.50 -16.36
CA TYR A 256 11.87 -9.61 -16.64
C TYR A 256 11.56 -8.69 -15.45
N PHE A 257 11.64 -9.22 -14.22
CA PHE A 257 11.40 -8.45 -13.01
C PHE A 257 12.46 -7.37 -12.80
N ARG A 258 13.71 -7.71 -13.07
CA ARG A 258 14.84 -6.77 -13.01
C ARG A 258 14.71 -5.65 -14.04
N GLU A 259 14.51 -6.00 -15.30
CA GLU A 259 14.38 -5.04 -16.40
C GLU A 259 13.21 -4.06 -16.20
N ASN A 260 12.12 -4.55 -15.62
CA ASN A 260 10.93 -3.77 -15.34
C ASN A 260 10.89 -3.12 -13.95
N HIS A 261 11.99 -3.15 -13.20
CA HIS A 261 12.14 -2.58 -11.86
C HIS A 261 11.12 -3.13 -10.85
N VAL A 262 10.57 -4.31 -11.09
CA VAL A 262 9.73 -5.03 -10.11
C VAL A 262 10.61 -5.75 -9.09
N ALA A 263 11.82 -6.16 -9.50
CA ALA A 263 12.88 -6.59 -8.61
C ALA A 263 14.09 -5.65 -8.77
N ILE A 264 14.61 -5.20 -7.64
CA ILE A 264 15.77 -4.32 -7.51
C ILE A 264 16.80 -5.06 -6.67
N TYR A 265 17.90 -5.47 -7.25
CA TYR A 265 18.90 -6.23 -6.52
C TYR A 265 20.31 -6.03 -7.08
N GLY A 266 21.31 -6.29 -6.23
CA GLY A 266 22.73 -6.18 -6.55
C GLY A 266 23.56 -5.66 -5.40
N THR A 267 24.75 -5.18 -5.70
CA THR A 267 25.57 -4.44 -4.73
C THR A 267 24.86 -3.14 -4.32
N PRO A 268 25.24 -2.52 -3.19
CA PRO A 268 24.64 -1.25 -2.77
C PRO A 268 24.63 -0.18 -3.85
N GLU A 269 25.72 -0.02 -4.62
CA GLU A 269 25.83 0.96 -5.69
C GLU A 269 24.83 0.66 -6.82
N ASN A 270 24.70 -0.61 -7.19
CA ASN A 270 23.76 -1.04 -8.24
C ASN A 270 22.31 -0.82 -7.81
N VAL A 271 21.97 -1.13 -6.56
CA VAL A 271 20.63 -0.89 -6.01
C VAL A 271 20.31 0.60 -5.95
N VAL A 272 21.24 1.44 -5.53
CA VAL A 272 21.07 2.91 -5.57
C VAL A 272 20.82 3.39 -7.00
N GLY A 273 21.59 2.90 -7.96
CA GLY A 273 21.43 3.25 -9.38
C GLY A 273 20.06 2.87 -9.93
N GLN A 274 19.59 1.65 -9.62
CA GLN A 274 18.28 1.15 -10.03
C GLN A 274 17.14 1.97 -9.41
N ILE A 275 17.21 2.32 -8.11
CA ILE A 275 16.19 3.14 -7.43
C ILE A 275 16.14 4.55 -8.03
N LYS A 276 17.28 5.19 -8.28
CA LYS A 276 17.35 6.51 -8.93
C LYS A 276 16.76 6.47 -10.34
N SER A 277 17.07 5.43 -11.11
CA SER A 277 16.51 5.21 -12.44
C SER A 277 14.99 5.05 -12.40
N LEU A 278 14.47 4.23 -11.48
CA LEU A 278 13.06 4.02 -11.26
C LEU A 278 12.35 5.33 -10.89
N HIS A 279 12.90 6.08 -9.93
CA HIS A 279 12.37 7.38 -9.52
C HIS A 279 12.26 8.36 -10.69
N LYS A 280 13.30 8.44 -11.51
CA LYS A 280 13.30 9.29 -12.73
C LYS A 280 12.26 8.83 -13.75
N LYS A 281 12.18 7.54 -14.06
CA LYS A 281 11.25 6.98 -15.05
C LYS A 281 9.78 7.18 -14.67
N THR A 282 9.47 7.15 -13.37
CA THR A 282 8.09 7.33 -12.85
C THR A 282 7.69 8.79 -12.65
N GLY A 283 8.61 9.72 -12.86
CA GLY A 283 8.39 11.14 -12.61
C GLY A 283 8.35 11.51 -11.13
N GLY A 284 8.89 10.66 -10.26
CA GLY A 284 9.03 10.85 -8.82
C GLY A 284 8.00 10.08 -7.98
N PHE A 285 8.47 9.57 -6.85
CA PHE A 285 7.68 9.02 -5.73
C PHE A 285 8.46 9.24 -4.44
N GLY A 286 7.76 9.37 -3.30
CA GLY A 286 8.41 9.67 -2.02
C GLY A 286 8.57 8.46 -1.09
N HIS A 287 7.91 7.34 -1.40
CA HIS A 287 7.97 6.16 -0.55
C HIS A 287 8.33 4.91 -1.34
N LEU A 288 9.45 4.29 -0.95
CA LEU A 288 9.86 2.97 -1.40
C LEU A 288 9.55 1.96 -0.30
N ILE A 289 8.67 1.01 -0.59
CA ILE A 289 8.34 -0.09 0.33
C ILE A 289 9.15 -1.30 -0.12
N ALA A 290 10.36 -1.45 0.38
CA ALA A 290 11.24 -2.55 -0.01
C ALA A 290 10.75 -3.89 0.56
N MET A 291 10.31 -4.81 -0.30
CA MET A 291 10.01 -6.17 0.12
C MET A 291 11.31 -6.96 0.20
N MET A 292 11.85 -7.09 1.41
CA MET A 292 13.21 -7.60 1.66
C MET A 292 13.25 -8.91 2.44
N HIS A 293 12.08 -9.47 2.76
CA HIS A 293 11.95 -10.72 3.51
C HIS A 293 10.91 -11.61 2.85
N ALA A 294 11.17 -12.91 2.88
CA ALA A 294 10.26 -13.95 2.42
C ALA A 294 10.27 -15.13 3.40
N GLY A 295 9.24 -16.00 3.31
CA GLY A 295 8.94 -16.99 4.32
C GLY A 295 10.00 -18.06 4.58
N ASP A 296 10.91 -18.33 3.63
CA ASP A 296 11.98 -19.31 3.76
C ASP A 296 13.35 -18.69 4.09
N MET A 297 13.42 -17.39 4.24
CA MET A 297 14.64 -16.69 4.65
C MET A 297 14.83 -16.78 6.16
N ASP A 298 16.04 -17.14 6.58
CA ASP A 298 16.40 -17.11 7.98
C ASP A 298 16.63 -15.67 8.49
N PHE A 299 16.81 -15.55 9.79
CA PHE A 299 17.03 -14.26 10.45
C PHE A 299 18.32 -13.59 9.98
N GLU A 300 19.42 -14.35 9.85
CA GLU A 300 20.74 -13.80 9.52
C GLU A 300 20.76 -13.22 8.10
N MET A 301 20.23 -13.95 7.14
CA MET A 301 20.08 -13.49 5.76
C MET A 301 19.21 -12.24 5.69
N THR A 302 18.06 -12.25 6.36
CA THR A 302 17.15 -11.10 6.41
C THR A 302 17.80 -9.88 7.07
N ALA A 303 18.42 -10.06 8.22
CA ALA A 303 19.08 -8.98 8.96
C ALA A 303 20.23 -8.38 8.14
N LYS A 304 21.08 -9.20 7.52
CA LYS A 304 22.16 -8.73 6.65
C LYS A 304 21.65 -7.92 5.47
N ASN A 305 20.64 -8.44 4.75
CA ASN A 305 20.01 -7.75 3.62
C ASN A 305 19.48 -6.36 4.05
N MET A 306 18.72 -6.31 5.15
CA MET A 306 18.13 -5.05 5.66
C MET A 306 19.20 -4.09 6.16
N THR A 307 20.25 -4.57 6.83
CA THR A 307 21.36 -3.73 7.34
C THR A 307 22.15 -3.10 6.20
N LEU A 308 22.51 -3.89 5.17
CA LEU A 308 23.18 -3.37 3.99
C LEU A 308 22.33 -2.29 3.29
N PHE A 309 21.01 -2.51 3.17
CA PHE A 309 20.12 -1.51 2.61
C PHE A 309 20.08 -0.23 3.47
N ALA A 310 19.93 -0.38 4.79
CA ALA A 310 19.85 0.76 5.71
C ALA A 310 21.14 1.60 5.70
N ASP A 311 22.30 0.95 5.77
CA ASP A 311 23.58 1.61 5.95
C ASP A 311 24.19 2.11 4.63
N LYS A 312 24.00 1.38 3.54
CA LYS A 312 24.70 1.64 2.26
C LYS A 312 23.79 2.18 1.16
N VAL A 313 22.48 1.94 1.20
CA VAL A 313 21.55 2.40 0.17
C VAL A 313 20.74 3.62 0.64
N THR A 314 20.13 3.53 1.82
CA THR A 314 19.24 4.58 2.35
C THR A 314 19.85 5.99 2.35
N PRO A 315 21.12 6.20 2.77
CA PRO A 315 21.72 7.54 2.77
C PRO A 315 21.74 8.23 1.40
N HIS A 316 21.78 7.43 0.31
CA HIS A 316 21.87 7.92 -1.06
C HIS A 316 20.53 8.14 -1.76
N ILE A 317 19.43 7.70 -1.15
CA ILE A 317 18.08 7.77 -1.73
C ILE A 317 17.08 8.56 -0.87
N LYS A 318 17.34 8.76 0.40
CA LYS A 318 16.40 9.40 1.35
C LYS A 318 16.02 10.84 1.00
N GLN A 319 16.76 11.50 0.13
CA GLN A 319 16.47 12.85 -0.34
C GLN A 319 15.81 12.89 -1.73
N LEU A 320 15.55 11.72 -2.32
CA LEU A 320 14.80 11.65 -3.56
C LEU A 320 13.32 11.95 -3.27
N GLY A 321 12.71 12.72 -4.16
CA GLY A 321 11.30 13.06 -4.06
C GLY A 321 10.99 14.32 -3.24
N SER A 322 9.87 14.90 -3.55
CA SER A 322 9.34 16.10 -2.91
C SER A 322 8.36 15.72 -1.80
N VAL A 323 8.30 16.52 -0.75
CA VAL A 323 7.42 16.31 0.41
C VAL A 323 6.34 17.38 0.45
N SER A 324 5.11 17.00 0.78
CA SER A 324 3.98 17.89 0.97
C SER A 324 4.22 18.84 2.15
N LYS A 325 3.94 20.13 1.95
CA LYS A 325 4.06 21.12 3.03
C LYS A 325 2.87 21.08 4.01
N LYS A 326 1.76 20.46 3.61
CA LYS A 326 0.53 20.40 4.41
C LYS A 326 -0.05 19.00 4.33
N PHE A 327 -0.54 18.50 5.46
CA PHE A 327 -1.36 17.31 5.56
C PHE A 327 -2.82 17.66 5.21
N GLY A 328 -3.50 16.80 4.45
CA GLY A 328 -4.90 16.95 4.07
C GLY A 328 -5.15 17.07 2.55
N PRO A 329 -6.40 17.30 2.14
CA PRO A 329 -6.80 17.37 0.75
C PRO A 329 -6.00 18.38 -0.06
N LEU A 330 -5.78 18.08 -1.35
CA LEU A 330 -5.09 18.99 -2.26
C LEU A 330 -5.90 20.29 -2.45
N ALA A 331 -5.25 21.43 -2.24
CA ALA A 331 -5.85 22.73 -2.47
C ALA A 331 -6.06 22.98 -3.98
N LYS A 332 -7.16 23.69 -4.31
CA LYS A 332 -7.34 24.27 -5.66
C LYS A 332 -6.24 25.29 -5.96
N ARG A 333 -5.81 25.35 -7.20
CA ARG A 333 -4.86 26.38 -7.65
C ARG A 333 -5.52 27.75 -7.50
N ARG A 334 -4.77 28.72 -6.97
CA ARG A 334 -5.18 30.11 -7.06
C ARG A 334 -5.13 30.52 -8.54
N THR A 335 -6.27 30.76 -9.16
CA THR A 335 -6.31 31.46 -10.44
C THR A 335 -5.68 32.84 -10.22
N LYS A 336 -4.58 33.14 -10.94
CA LYS A 336 -4.17 34.57 -11.04
C LYS A 336 -5.35 35.26 -11.66
N LYS A 337 -6.01 36.16 -10.90
CA LYS A 337 -6.91 37.15 -11.49
C LYS A 337 -6.06 37.83 -12.56
N ALA A 338 -6.48 37.74 -13.82
CA ALA A 338 -5.96 38.59 -14.85
C ALA A 338 -6.15 40.02 -14.37
N ALA A 339 -5.03 40.73 -14.25
CA ALA A 339 -5.04 42.16 -13.95
C ALA A 339 -5.48 42.89 -15.19
#